data_093f179cddd662275150103ba8f770a2
#
_entry.id   093f179cddd662275150103ba8f770a2
#
_cell.length_a   1.000
_cell.length_b   1.000
_cell.length_c   1.000
_cell.angle_alpha   90.00
_cell.angle_beta   90.00
_cell.angle_gamma   90.00
#
_symmetry.space_group_name_H-M   'P 1'
#
loop_
_entity.id
_entity.type
_entity.pdbx_description
1 polymer ?
#
loop_
_entity_poly.entity_id
_entity_poly.type
_entity_poly.pdbx_seq_one_letter_code
_entity_poly.pdbx_strand_id
1 'polypeptide(L)'
;MAPTSPRASRDAAVPSIRDVAAAAGVSYQTVSRVLNDSPRVRPETRATVLAAIEQLGFRPSRTARALSLGRARGITVVTSDTVLYGYAATLQGIEEAARTAGMSVGVRVVESAEPAEVRQAVEYVSDASAGAVVVIAFDTTGVTVLEALPAHVPAVAVAEPAAPDRGRVAIALDERGAAADATRHLLDLGHRTVHHVAIPSEGGQGGRLAGWRDALHAAGAAVPEVLGCGWDIASAYAAGRELAADPQVTAILCGNDDIAQGVRRALYDAGKDVPGHVSIVGFDDIPGAAYWTPALTTVRMDFPGLGRACFDAAMAELSGHPQPTPRLVPPALMIRESTAPPPAT
;
A
#
# COMPACT_ATOMS: atom_id res chain seq x y z
N MET A 1 -53.88 -24.06 -28.47
CA MET A 1 -52.66 -23.91 -29.29
C MET A 1 -51.95 -22.69 -28.80
N ALA A 2 -50.93 -22.90 -27.98
CA ALA A 2 -50.06 -21.80 -27.50
C ALA A 2 -48.84 -21.67 -28.43
N PRO A 3 -48.36 -20.47 -28.78
CA PRO A 3 -47.20 -20.32 -29.63
C PRO A 3 -45.93 -20.58 -28.87
N THR A 4 -45.12 -21.49 -29.40
CA THR A 4 -43.76 -21.81 -28.97
C THR A 4 -42.82 -20.58 -29.13
N SER A 5 -42.28 -20.08 -28.02
CA SER A 5 -41.21 -19.08 -28.04
C SER A 5 -39.93 -19.65 -28.70
N PRO A 6 -39.22 -18.85 -29.51
CA PRO A 6 -37.97 -19.28 -30.09
C PRO A 6 -36.87 -19.38 -29.02
N ARG A 7 -36.17 -20.51 -29.03
CA ARG A 7 -34.96 -20.78 -28.21
C ARG A 7 -33.96 -19.64 -28.41
N ALA A 8 -33.52 -19.04 -27.29
CA ALA A 8 -32.41 -18.12 -27.23
C ALA A 8 -31.16 -18.74 -27.88
N SER A 9 -30.50 -17.93 -28.67
CA SER A 9 -29.32 -18.23 -29.46
C SER A 9 -28.13 -18.64 -28.61
N ARG A 10 -27.40 -19.63 -29.12
CA ARG A 10 -26.10 -20.14 -28.72
C ARG A 10 -25.21 -19.04 -28.19
N ASP A 11 -24.54 -19.32 -27.08
CA ASP A 11 -23.35 -18.60 -26.62
C ASP A 11 -22.42 -18.36 -27.81
N ALA A 12 -22.25 -17.10 -28.21
CA ALA A 12 -21.28 -16.73 -29.21
C ALA A 12 -19.89 -16.96 -28.60
N ALA A 13 -19.23 -18.03 -29.02
CA ALA A 13 -17.89 -18.35 -28.59
C ALA A 13 -16.98 -17.14 -28.85
N VAL A 14 -16.23 -16.70 -27.83
CA VAL A 14 -15.28 -15.57 -27.96
C VAL A 14 -14.29 -15.91 -29.08
N PRO A 15 -14.15 -15.04 -30.12
CA PRO A 15 -13.25 -15.31 -31.23
C PRO A 15 -11.84 -15.61 -30.76
N SER A 16 -11.22 -16.62 -31.36
CA SER A 16 -9.85 -17.04 -31.07
C SER A 16 -8.87 -16.49 -32.12
N ILE A 17 -7.58 -16.53 -31.79
CA ILE A 17 -6.52 -16.17 -32.77
C ILE A 17 -6.56 -17.07 -34.01
N ARG A 18 -7.09 -18.29 -33.93
CA ARG A 18 -7.28 -19.21 -35.07
C ARG A 18 -8.40 -18.72 -35.97
N ASP A 19 -9.45 -18.13 -35.43
CA ASP A 19 -10.55 -17.58 -36.19
C ASP A 19 -10.06 -16.34 -36.98
N VAL A 20 -9.21 -15.49 -36.36
CA VAL A 20 -8.55 -14.37 -37.05
C VAL A 20 -7.65 -14.89 -38.17
N ALA A 21 -6.88 -15.92 -37.97
CA ALA A 21 -5.99 -16.53 -38.96
C ALA A 21 -6.83 -17.06 -40.17
N ALA A 22 -7.94 -17.73 -39.90
CA ALA A 22 -8.86 -18.22 -40.93
C ALA A 22 -9.51 -17.05 -41.73
N ALA A 23 -10.01 -16.01 -41.05
CA ALA A 23 -10.61 -14.85 -41.65
C ALA A 23 -9.64 -14.02 -42.51
N ALA A 24 -8.39 -13.90 -42.04
CA ALA A 24 -7.32 -13.17 -42.76
C ALA A 24 -6.63 -14.02 -43.85
N GLY A 25 -6.91 -15.31 -43.97
CA GLY A 25 -6.28 -16.21 -44.92
C GLY A 25 -4.76 -16.42 -44.66
N VAL A 26 -4.32 -16.36 -43.42
CA VAL A 26 -2.91 -16.45 -43.06
C VAL A 26 -2.69 -17.52 -41.98
N SER A 27 -1.43 -17.87 -41.74
CA SER A 27 -1.11 -18.79 -40.64
C SER A 27 -1.29 -18.14 -39.26
N TYR A 28 -1.58 -18.98 -38.24
CA TYR A 28 -1.56 -18.58 -36.83
C TYR A 28 -0.29 -17.81 -36.45
N GLN A 29 0.88 -18.28 -36.92
CA GLN A 29 2.15 -17.63 -36.65
C GLN A 29 2.23 -16.21 -37.26
N THR A 30 1.59 -15.98 -38.41
CA THR A 30 1.53 -14.65 -39.04
C THR A 30 0.67 -13.71 -38.22
N VAL A 31 -0.50 -14.15 -37.73
CA VAL A 31 -1.32 -13.35 -36.81
C VAL A 31 -0.56 -13.03 -35.52
N SER A 32 0.10 -14.02 -34.95
CA SER A 32 0.94 -13.82 -33.73
C SER A 32 2.04 -12.78 -33.99
N ARG A 33 2.71 -12.80 -35.14
CA ARG A 33 3.73 -11.80 -35.49
C ARG A 33 3.15 -10.40 -35.68
N VAL A 34 1.95 -10.27 -36.25
CA VAL A 34 1.23 -8.97 -36.35
C VAL A 34 0.89 -8.45 -34.97
N LEU A 35 0.35 -9.28 -34.09
CA LEU A 35 -0.01 -8.91 -32.71
C LEU A 35 1.22 -8.50 -31.86
N ASN A 36 2.40 -9.03 -32.18
CA ASN A 36 3.66 -8.72 -31.51
C ASN A 36 4.49 -7.66 -32.24
N ASP A 37 3.90 -6.95 -33.17
CA ASP A 37 4.47 -5.85 -33.95
C ASP A 37 5.81 -6.21 -34.64
N SER A 38 5.94 -7.46 -35.09
CA SER A 38 7.14 -7.93 -35.75
C SER A 38 7.42 -7.20 -37.05
N PRO A 39 8.64 -6.70 -37.29
CA PRO A 39 9.01 -6.03 -38.55
C PRO A 39 9.09 -6.99 -39.75
N ARG A 40 8.99 -8.30 -39.50
CA ARG A 40 9.07 -9.34 -40.54
C ARG A 40 7.75 -9.59 -41.28
N VAL A 41 6.69 -8.82 -41.00
CA VAL A 41 5.38 -8.94 -41.64
C VAL A 41 5.20 -7.81 -42.66
N ARG A 42 4.85 -8.17 -43.90
CA ARG A 42 4.59 -7.19 -44.99
C ARG A 42 3.42 -6.28 -44.61
N PRO A 43 3.45 -4.96 -44.99
CA PRO A 43 2.40 -4.01 -44.64
C PRO A 43 1.00 -4.46 -45.07
N GLU A 44 0.86 -5.05 -46.26
CA GLU A 44 -0.45 -5.52 -46.79
C GLU A 44 -1.01 -6.67 -45.92
N THR A 45 -0.14 -7.62 -45.54
CA THR A 45 -0.53 -8.73 -44.65
C THR A 45 -0.94 -8.22 -43.27
N ARG A 46 -0.22 -7.22 -42.76
CA ARG A 46 -0.57 -6.58 -41.49
C ARG A 46 -1.93 -5.93 -41.55
N ALA A 47 -2.22 -5.16 -42.60
CA ALA A 47 -3.51 -4.52 -42.81
C ALA A 47 -4.67 -5.54 -42.85
N THR A 48 -4.49 -6.65 -43.59
CA THR A 48 -5.50 -7.72 -43.71
C THR A 48 -5.79 -8.37 -42.35
N VAL A 49 -4.76 -8.63 -41.55
CA VAL A 49 -4.94 -9.21 -40.21
C VAL A 49 -5.61 -8.24 -39.25
N LEU A 50 -5.26 -6.95 -39.27
CA LEU A 50 -5.90 -5.93 -38.43
C LEU A 50 -7.38 -5.76 -38.77
N ALA A 51 -7.74 -5.77 -40.06
CA ALA A 51 -9.13 -5.73 -40.51
C ALA A 51 -9.92 -6.97 -40.02
N ALA A 52 -9.34 -8.17 -40.08
CA ALA A 52 -9.98 -9.37 -39.56
C ALA A 52 -10.17 -9.35 -38.02
N ILE A 53 -9.22 -8.78 -37.29
CA ILE A 53 -9.31 -8.57 -35.82
C ILE A 53 -10.49 -7.65 -35.50
N GLU A 54 -10.62 -6.52 -36.22
CA GLU A 54 -11.73 -5.56 -36.05
C GLU A 54 -13.09 -6.18 -36.40
N GLN A 55 -13.16 -6.87 -37.54
CA GLN A 55 -14.39 -7.51 -38.02
C GLN A 55 -14.92 -8.58 -37.04
N LEU A 56 -14.04 -9.37 -36.47
CA LEU A 56 -14.40 -10.44 -35.52
C LEU A 56 -14.58 -9.93 -34.08
N GLY A 57 -14.22 -8.68 -33.78
CA GLY A 57 -14.16 -8.18 -32.42
C GLY A 57 -13.15 -8.94 -31.55
N PHE A 58 -12.12 -9.54 -32.17
CA PHE A 58 -11.11 -10.32 -31.47
C PHE A 58 -10.28 -9.42 -30.56
N ARG A 59 -10.25 -9.75 -29.28
CA ARG A 59 -9.36 -9.10 -28.30
C ARG A 59 -8.24 -10.06 -27.91
N PRO A 60 -6.98 -9.73 -28.24
CA PRO A 60 -5.85 -10.57 -27.85
C PRO A 60 -5.82 -10.74 -26.32
N SER A 61 -5.84 -11.97 -25.85
CA SER A 61 -5.66 -12.27 -24.42
C SER A 61 -4.27 -11.79 -23.97
N ARG A 62 -4.23 -10.91 -22.97
CA ARG A 62 -2.97 -10.45 -22.38
C ARG A 62 -2.18 -11.64 -21.80
N THR A 63 -2.87 -12.59 -21.18
CA THR A 63 -2.32 -13.83 -20.63
C THR A 63 -1.70 -14.70 -21.73
N ALA A 64 -2.39 -14.91 -22.86
CA ALA A 64 -1.85 -15.68 -23.98
C ALA A 64 -0.64 -15.00 -24.64
N ARG A 65 -0.62 -13.67 -24.66
CA ARG A 65 0.54 -12.90 -25.16
C ARG A 65 1.75 -13.03 -24.21
N ALA A 66 1.53 -12.97 -22.89
CA ALA A 66 2.56 -13.15 -21.88
C ALA A 66 3.19 -14.55 -21.97
N LEU A 67 2.36 -15.59 -22.10
CA LEU A 67 2.79 -16.97 -22.32
C LEU A 67 3.61 -17.15 -23.60
N SER A 68 3.20 -16.50 -24.71
CA SER A 68 3.90 -16.62 -26.01
C SER A 68 5.26 -15.91 -26.05
N LEU A 69 5.46 -14.91 -25.19
CA LEU A 69 6.70 -14.14 -25.08
C LEU A 69 7.64 -14.66 -23.99
N GLY A 70 7.25 -15.70 -23.23
CA GLY A 70 8.04 -16.29 -22.15
C GLY A 70 8.41 -15.29 -21.04
N ARG A 71 7.68 -14.19 -20.92
CA ARG A 71 7.87 -13.15 -19.88
C ARG A 71 6.55 -12.90 -19.17
N ALA A 72 6.52 -13.19 -17.88
CA ALA A 72 5.49 -12.65 -17.02
C ALA A 72 5.52 -11.12 -17.12
N ARG A 73 4.42 -10.53 -17.62
CA ARG A 73 4.26 -9.08 -17.73
C ARG A 73 3.32 -8.55 -16.64
N GLY A 74 3.45 -9.10 -15.46
CA GLY A 74 2.66 -8.72 -14.31
C GLY A 74 3.51 -8.53 -13.08
N ILE A 75 2.94 -7.83 -12.13
CA ILE A 75 3.42 -7.74 -10.77
C ILE A 75 2.27 -8.15 -9.86
N THR A 76 2.56 -8.92 -8.83
CA THR A 76 1.57 -9.29 -7.82
C THR A 76 1.90 -8.59 -6.52
N VAL A 77 0.94 -7.82 -6.02
CA VAL A 77 1.03 -7.20 -4.70
C VAL A 77 0.32 -8.10 -3.70
N VAL A 78 1.02 -8.50 -2.65
CA VAL A 78 0.44 -9.17 -1.48
C VAL A 78 0.28 -8.13 -0.38
N THR A 79 -0.90 -8.05 0.19
CA THR A 79 -1.26 -7.06 1.19
C THR A 79 -2.30 -7.62 2.15
N SER A 80 -2.34 -7.15 3.37
CA SER A 80 -3.38 -7.50 4.36
C SER A 80 -4.60 -6.58 4.28
N ASP A 81 -4.42 -5.37 3.75
CA ASP A 81 -5.48 -4.36 3.65
C ASP A 81 -5.40 -3.60 2.33
N THR A 82 -6.52 -3.04 1.90
CA THR A 82 -6.66 -2.22 0.68
C THR A 82 -7.43 -0.92 0.92
N VAL A 83 -7.85 -0.68 2.17
CA VAL A 83 -8.69 0.46 2.56
C VAL A 83 -7.92 1.46 3.42
N LEU A 84 -7.07 0.96 4.32
CA LEU A 84 -6.20 1.80 5.14
C LEU A 84 -5.28 2.64 4.25
N TYR A 85 -5.18 3.94 4.55
CA TYR A 85 -4.56 4.93 3.66
C TYR A 85 -3.15 4.55 3.20
N GLY A 86 -2.27 4.14 4.12
CA GLY A 86 -0.89 3.77 3.77
C GLY A 86 -0.82 2.61 2.76
N TYR A 87 -1.67 1.59 2.94
CA TYR A 87 -1.77 0.45 2.03
C TYR A 87 -2.31 0.88 0.66
N ALA A 88 -3.45 1.59 0.64
CA ALA A 88 -4.11 2.04 -0.58
C ALA A 88 -3.21 2.97 -1.40
N ALA A 89 -2.55 3.94 -0.76
CA ALA A 89 -1.67 4.89 -1.42
C ALA A 89 -0.37 4.24 -1.94
N THR A 90 0.18 3.25 -1.21
CA THR A 90 1.31 2.45 -1.70
C THR A 90 0.91 1.63 -2.93
N LEU A 91 -0.24 0.95 -2.86
CA LEU A 91 -0.77 0.18 -4.00
C LEU A 91 -1.03 1.08 -5.21
N GLN A 92 -1.54 2.30 -5.00
CA GLN A 92 -1.72 3.29 -6.07
C GLN A 92 -0.38 3.63 -6.75
N GLY A 93 0.69 3.87 -5.98
CA GLY A 93 2.01 4.15 -6.54
C GLY A 93 2.57 2.99 -7.36
N ILE A 94 2.36 1.75 -6.92
CA ILE A 94 2.72 0.54 -7.67
C ILE A 94 1.93 0.47 -8.98
N GLU A 95 0.62 0.72 -8.95
CA GLU A 95 -0.24 0.69 -10.13
C GLU A 95 0.16 1.76 -11.17
N GLU A 96 0.40 2.98 -10.73
CA GLU A 96 0.85 4.08 -11.60
C GLU A 96 2.14 3.73 -12.36
N ALA A 97 3.14 3.15 -11.64
CA ALA A 97 4.38 2.74 -12.24
C ALA A 97 4.17 1.55 -13.21
N ALA A 98 3.39 0.55 -12.82
CA ALA A 98 3.07 -0.61 -13.65
C ALA A 98 2.31 -0.19 -14.93
N ARG A 99 1.31 0.69 -14.83
CA ARG A 99 0.56 1.22 -15.95
C ARG A 99 1.47 1.98 -16.93
N THR A 100 2.40 2.79 -16.42
CA THR A 100 3.39 3.50 -17.24
C THR A 100 4.31 2.54 -17.98
N ALA A 101 4.66 1.40 -17.37
CA ALA A 101 5.43 0.34 -17.98
C ALA A 101 4.60 -0.61 -18.89
N GLY A 102 3.29 -0.38 -19.04
CA GLY A 102 2.40 -1.23 -19.82
C GLY A 102 2.16 -2.62 -19.19
N MET A 103 2.31 -2.71 -17.87
CA MET A 103 2.14 -3.93 -17.08
C MET A 103 0.80 -3.92 -16.33
N SER A 104 0.36 -5.09 -15.88
CA SER A 104 -0.82 -5.24 -15.03
C SER A 104 -0.40 -5.58 -13.60
N VAL A 105 -1.17 -5.08 -12.64
CA VAL A 105 -1.04 -5.40 -11.22
C VAL A 105 -2.12 -6.39 -10.83
N GLY A 106 -1.72 -7.53 -10.25
CA GLY A 106 -2.60 -8.42 -9.50
C GLY A 106 -2.51 -8.08 -8.02
N VAL A 107 -3.62 -8.18 -7.30
CA VAL A 107 -3.64 -7.98 -5.85
C VAL A 107 -4.10 -9.27 -5.18
N ARG A 108 -3.33 -9.74 -4.21
CA ARG A 108 -3.69 -10.84 -3.32
C ARG A 108 -3.84 -10.30 -1.90
N VAL A 109 -5.06 -10.26 -1.42
CA VAL A 109 -5.34 -9.90 -0.02
C VAL A 109 -5.21 -11.15 0.85
N VAL A 110 -4.56 -11.01 2.00
CA VAL A 110 -4.38 -12.04 3.03
C VAL A 110 -4.91 -11.45 4.33
N GLU A 111 -6.08 -11.89 4.76
CA GLU A 111 -6.83 -11.24 5.85
C GLU A 111 -6.26 -11.57 7.24
N SER A 112 -5.49 -12.66 7.36
CA SER A 112 -4.90 -13.06 8.64
C SER A 112 -3.55 -13.78 8.47
N ALA A 113 -2.76 -13.80 9.56
CA ALA A 113 -1.51 -14.56 9.64
C ALA A 113 -1.73 -16.07 9.88
N GLU A 114 -2.97 -16.57 9.74
CA GLU A 114 -3.27 -17.98 9.90
C GLU A 114 -2.47 -18.83 8.90
N PRO A 115 -1.85 -19.95 9.34
CA PRO A 115 -0.95 -20.74 8.50
C PRO A 115 -1.57 -21.23 7.18
N ALA A 116 -2.88 -21.44 7.14
CA ALA A 116 -3.58 -21.89 5.93
C ALA A 116 -3.66 -20.77 4.89
N GLU A 117 -3.99 -19.54 5.29
CA GLU A 117 -4.07 -18.38 4.40
C GLU A 117 -2.70 -17.96 3.89
N VAL A 118 -1.70 -17.95 4.77
CA VAL A 118 -0.31 -17.65 4.40
C VAL A 118 0.19 -18.67 3.37
N ARG A 119 -0.01 -19.98 3.59
CA ARG A 119 0.39 -21.00 2.60
C ARG A 119 -0.29 -20.78 1.26
N GLN A 120 -1.60 -20.51 1.24
CA GLN A 120 -2.34 -20.27 0.00
C GLN A 120 -1.82 -19.02 -0.75
N ALA A 121 -1.46 -17.97 -0.03
CA ALA A 121 -0.87 -16.77 -0.63
C ALA A 121 0.51 -17.10 -1.23
N VAL A 122 1.35 -17.79 -0.48
CA VAL A 122 2.69 -18.22 -0.92
C VAL A 122 2.60 -19.14 -2.16
N GLU A 123 1.71 -20.11 -2.17
CA GLU A 123 1.47 -20.97 -3.34
C GLU A 123 1.06 -20.15 -4.57
N TYR A 124 0.15 -19.18 -4.39
CA TYR A 124 -0.32 -18.32 -5.47
C TYR A 124 0.81 -17.49 -6.10
N VAL A 125 1.67 -16.88 -5.27
CA VAL A 125 2.76 -16.02 -5.79
C VAL A 125 4.02 -16.79 -6.17
N SER A 126 4.12 -18.06 -5.81
CA SER A 126 5.20 -18.96 -6.24
C SER A 126 5.04 -19.47 -7.67
N ASP A 127 3.85 -19.31 -8.26
CA ASP A 127 3.63 -19.61 -9.67
C ASP A 127 4.36 -18.57 -10.55
N ALA A 128 5.08 -19.06 -11.56
CA ALA A 128 5.86 -18.20 -12.48
C ALA A 128 5.00 -17.15 -13.22
N SER A 129 3.68 -17.33 -13.28
CA SER A 129 2.75 -16.37 -13.88
C SER A 129 2.47 -15.16 -12.99
N ALA A 130 2.77 -15.22 -11.69
CA ALA A 130 2.62 -14.11 -10.76
C ALA A 130 3.56 -12.92 -11.08
N GLY A 131 4.65 -13.19 -11.81
CA GLY A 131 5.65 -12.16 -12.15
C GLY A 131 6.54 -11.81 -10.97
N ALA A 132 6.90 -10.54 -10.84
CA ALA A 132 7.53 -10.04 -9.63
C ALA A 132 6.51 -9.86 -8.51
N VAL A 133 6.94 -9.97 -7.27
CA VAL A 133 6.08 -9.87 -6.09
C VAL A 133 6.48 -8.64 -5.27
N VAL A 134 5.50 -7.86 -4.83
CA VAL A 134 5.69 -6.85 -3.80
C VAL A 134 4.84 -7.23 -2.60
N VAL A 135 5.44 -7.34 -1.43
CA VAL A 135 4.72 -7.61 -0.18
C VAL A 135 4.64 -6.30 0.62
N ILE A 136 3.43 -5.80 0.87
CA ILE A 136 3.21 -4.69 1.78
C ILE A 136 3.14 -5.26 3.20
N ALA A 137 4.24 -5.12 3.95
CA ALA A 137 4.42 -5.71 5.26
C ALA A 137 4.38 -4.63 6.36
N PHE A 138 3.28 -3.89 6.43
CA PHE A 138 3.04 -2.89 7.47
C PHE A 138 2.48 -3.50 8.77
N ASP A 139 2.13 -4.77 8.75
CA ASP A 139 1.59 -5.51 9.89
C ASP A 139 2.16 -6.93 9.97
N THR A 140 1.79 -7.64 11.04
CA THR A 140 2.21 -9.04 11.30
C THR A 140 1.84 -9.98 10.17
N THR A 141 0.68 -9.78 9.52
CA THR A 141 0.24 -10.64 8.40
C THR A 141 1.18 -10.52 7.22
N GLY A 142 1.48 -9.29 6.80
CA GLY A 142 2.43 -9.03 5.71
C GLY A 142 3.83 -9.54 6.02
N VAL A 143 4.33 -9.35 7.26
CA VAL A 143 5.62 -9.87 7.72
C VAL A 143 5.63 -11.40 7.66
N THR A 144 4.58 -12.08 8.15
CA THR A 144 4.49 -13.54 8.14
C THR A 144 4.48 -14.10 6.72
N VAL A 145 3.78 -13.45 5.78
CA VAL A 145 3.82 -13.85 4.36
C VAL A 145 5.23 -13.67 3.79
N LEU A 146 5.86 -12.52 4.03
CA LEU A 146 7.22 -12.23 3.56
C LEU A 146 8.22 -13.29 4.05
N GLU A 147 8.09 -13.68 5.30
CA GLU A 147 8.92 -14.72 5.93
C GLU A 147 8.72 -16.11 5.35
N ALA A 148 7.49 -16.44 4.96
CA ALA A 148 7.14 -17.74 4.39
C ALA A 148 7.50 -17.87 2.91
N LEU A 149 7.82 -16.76 2.20
CA LEU A 149 8.13 -16.80 0.78
C LEU A 149 9.43 -17.57 0.50
N PRO A 150 9.44 -18.53 -0.45
CA PRO A 150 10.65 -19.23 -0.90
C PRO A 150 11.69 -18.25 -1.49
N ALA A 151 12.97 -18.49 -1.25
CA ALA A 151 14.07 -17.62 -1.70
C ALA A 151 14.12 -17.40 -3.22
N HIS A 152 13.61 -18.35 -4.01
CA HIS A 152 13.60 -18.26 -5.47
C HIS A 152 12.51 -17.36 -6.06
N VAL A 153 11.53 -16.92 -5.25
CA VAL A 153 10.48 -16.00 -5.68
C VAL A 153 11.06 -14.58 -5.70
N PRO A 154 11.07 -13.89 -6.86
CA PRO A 154 11.58 -12.52 -6.94
C PRO A 154 10.60 -11.58 -6.22
N ALA A 155 10.95 -11.16 -5.02
CA ALA A 155 10.07 -10.39 -4.16
C ALA A 155 10.79 -9.21 -3.51
N VAL A 156 10.08 -8.07 -3.44
CA VAL A 156 10.49 -6.85 -2.74
C VAL A 156 9.50 -6.61 -1.60
N ALA A 157 10.01 -6.19 -0.45
CA ALA A 157 9.21 -5.85 0.71
C ALA A 157 9.03 -4.34 0.84
N VAL A 158 7.81 -3.93 1.19
CA VAL A 158 7.55 -2.66 1.87
C VAL A 158 7.55 -2.98 3.35
N ALA A 159 8.63 -2.68 4.04
CA ALA A 159 8.79 -3.08 5.44
C ALA A 159 9.69 -2.09 6.17
N GLU A 160 9.51 -1.97 7.48
CA GLU A 160 10.43 -1.21 8.32
C GLU A 160 11.85 -1.79 8.28
N PRO A 161 12.89 -0.94 8.46
CA PRO A 161 14.31 -1.39 8.40
C PRO A 161 14.67 -2.49 9.42
N ALA A 162 13.86 -2.67 10.45
CA ALA A 162 14.07 -3.68 11.49
C ALA A 162 13.53 -5.08 11.11
N ALA A 163 12.83 -5.22 9.98
CA ALA A 163 12.41 -6.54 9.50
C ALA A 163 13.66 -7.41 9.24
N PRO A 164 13.63 -8.70 9.62
CA PRO A 164 14.80 -9.56 9.50
C PRO A 164 15.29 -9.57 8.04
N ASP A 165 16.54 -9.17 7.83
CA ASP A 165 17.22 -9.20 6.55
C ASP A 165 17.38 -10.66 6.10
N ARG A 166 16.51 -11.10 5.20
CA ARG A 166 16.56 -12.43 4.57
C ARG A 166 17.16 -12.38 3.18
N GLY A 167 17.99 -11.36 2.88
CA GLY A 167 18.58 -11.15 1.56
C GLY A 167 17.57 -10.66 0.53
N ARG A 168 16.42 -10.14 0.94
CA ARG A 168 15.43 -9.50 0.08
C ARG A 168 15.56 -7.99 0.14
N VAL A 169 15.27 -7.34 -0.98
CA VAL A 169 15.21 -5.88 -1.02
C VAL A 169 14.01 -5.43 -0.21
N ALA A 170 14.25 -4.58 0.79
CA ALA A 170 13.22 -3.90 1.56
C ALA A 170 13.33 -2.39 1.35
N ILE A 171 12.20 -1.73 1.17
CA ILE A 171 12.11 -0.27 1.02
C ILE A 171 11.16 0.25 2.07
N ALA A 172 11.57 1.29 2.79
CA ALA A 172 10.82 1.89 3.88
C ALA A 172 10.94 3.42 3.88
N LEU A 173 9.98 4.07 4.50
CA LEU A 173 10.07 5.47 4.90
C LEU A 173 10.64 5.56 6.33
N ASP A 174 11.30 6.66 6.66
CA ASP A 174 11.87 6.86 8.01
C ASP A 174 10.76 7.25 9.02
N GLU A 175 10.00 6.26 9.45
CA GLU A 175 8.95 6.45 10.45
C GLU A 175 9.51 6.82 11.83
N ARG A 176 10.70 6.28 12.18
CA ARG A 176 11.34 6.55 13.48
C ARG A 176 11.78 8.00 13.59
N GLY A 177 12.50 8.51 12.61
CA GLY A 177 12.90 9.92 12.56
C GLY A 177 11.71 10.85 12.57
N ALA A 178 10.69 10.55 11.75
CA ALA A 178 9.48 11.34 11.66
C ALA A 178 8.67 11.41 12.97
N ALA A 179 8.52 10.30 13.68
CA ALA A 179 7.84 10.27 14.98
C ALA A 179 8.65 11.01 16.05
N ALA A 180 9.99 10.91 16.00
CA ALA A 180 10.84 11.71 16.88
C ALA A 180 10.69 13.21 16.62
N ASP A 181 10.59 13.65 15.36
CA ASP A 181 10.37 15.05 14.99
C ASP A 181 9.00 15.54 15.45
N ALA A 182 7.95 14.74 15.27
CA ALA A 182 6.61 15.05 15.74
C ALA A 182 6.54 15.18 17.27
N THR A 183 7.23 14.30 17.98
CA THR A 183 7.30 14.34 19.45
C THR A 183 8.09 15.57 19.94
N ARG A 184 9.22 15.86 19.30
CA ARG A 184 10.01 17.08 19.61
C ARG A 184 9.20 18.35 19.40
N HIS A 185 8.43 18.44 18.32
CA HIS A 185 7.54 19.59 18.09
C HIS A 185 6.61 19.85 19.28
N LEU A 186 5.99 18.82 19.85
CA LEU A 186 5.12 18.97 21.03
C LEU A 186 5.91 19.37 22.28
N LEU A 187 7.09 18.79 22.49
CA LEU A 187 7.95 19.17 23.60
C LEU A 187 8.46 20.62 23.49
N ASP A 188 8.80 21.06 22.28
CA ASP A 188 9.25 22.44 21.99
C ASP A 188 8.13 23.48 22.21
N LEU A 189 6.86 23.07 22.08
CA LEU A 189 5.71 23.90 22.46
C LEU A 189 5.55 24.04 23.99
N GLY A 190 6.32 23.29 24.79
CA GLY A 190 6.33 23.38 26.24
C GLY A 190 5.55 22.27 26.95
N HIS A 191 5.06 21.25 26.25
CA HIS A 191 4.44 20.08 26.91
C HIS A 191 5.48 19.31 27.71
N ARG A 192 5.12 18.91 28.94
CA ARG A 192 6.02 18.19 29.86
C ARG A 192 6.34 16.78 29.39
N THR A 193 5.42 16.18 28.68
CA THR A 193 5.54 14.87 28.02
C THR A 193 4.51 14.75 26.91
N VAL A 194 4.61 13.69 26.11
CA VAL A 194 3.71 13.37 25.02
C VAL A 194 3.17 11.95 25.21
N HIS A 195 1.87 11.77 25.27
CA HIS A 195 1.23 10.46 25.29
C HIS A 195 1.19 9.88 23.87
N HIS A 196 1.15 8.56 23.75
CA HIS A 196 1.12 7.90 22.45
C HIS A 196 -0.01 6.89 22.38
N VAL A 197 -0.85 7.02 21.33
CA VAL A 197 -1.82 6.00 20.93
C VAL A 197 -1.25 5.29 19.72
N ALA A 198 -0.76 4.07 19.93
CA ALA A 198 0.02 3.34 18.94
C ALA A 198 -0.86 2.55 17.97
N ILE A 199 -0.44 2.48 16.68
CA ILE A 199 -0.96 1.49 15.73
C ILE A 199 -0.60 0.08 16.18
N PRO A 200 -1.33 -0.95 15.73
CA PRO A 200 -0.93 -2.34 15.94
C PRO A 200 0.47 -2.58 15.36
N SER A 201 1.40 -3.02 16.20
CA SER A 201 2.77 -3.35 15.78
C SER A 201 3.24 -4.62 16.46
N GLU A 202 4.03 -5.43 15.76
CA GLU A 202 4.57 -6.66 16.29
C GLU A 202 5.56 -6.37 17.43
N GLY A 203 5.35 -7.01 18.58
CA GLY A 203 6.25 -6.86 19.75
C GLY A 203 6.34 -5.45 20.34
N GLY A 204 5.49 -4.51 19.92
CA GLY A 204 5.52 -3.12 20.42
C GLY A 204 6.81 -2.37 20.06
N GLN A 205 7.44 -2.70 18.94
CA GLN A 205 8.75 -2.18 18.51
C GLN A 205 8.69 -1.36 17.20
N GLY A 206 7.49 -0.97 16.71
CA GLY A 206 7.34 -0.21 15.47
C GLY A 206 8.14 1.11 15.46
N GLY A 207 8.55 1.56 14.26
CA GLY A 207 9.38 2.74 14.08
C GLY A 207 8.79 3.99 14.74
N ARG A 208 7.46 4.20 14.61
CA ARG A 208 6.76 5.35 15.22
C ARG A 208 6.89 5.34 16.74
N LEU A 209 6.68 4.17 17.37
CA LEU A 209 6.81 4.01 18.81
C LEU A 209 8.26 4.21 19.28
N ALA A 210 9.24 3.68 18.54
CA ALA A 210 10.64 3.86 18.85
C ALA A 210 11.06 5.33 18.78
N GLY A 211 10.67 6.05 17.73
CA GLY A 211 10.98 7.48 17.55
C GLY A 211 10.38 8.35 18.65
N TRP A 212 9.13 8.08 19.03
CA TRP A 212 8.48 8.76 20.15
C TRP A 212 9.26 8.56 21.47
N ARG A 213 9.63 7.32 21.81
CA ARG A 213 10.43 7.01 23.00
C ARG A 213 11.80 7.69 22.99
N ASP A 214 12.48 7.64 21.84
CA ASP A 214 13.79 8.27 21.69
C ASP A 214 13.74 9.78 21.95
N ALA A 215 12.73 10.47 21.41
CA ALA A 215 12.57 11.90 21.61
C ALA A 215 12.30 12.26 23.09
N LEU A 216 11.43 11.49 23.78
CA LEU A 216 11.18 11.70 25.21
C LEU A 216 12.44 11.45 26.05
N HIS A 217 13.17 10.36 25.80
CA HIS A 217 14.42 10.08 26.49
C HIS A 217 15.47 11.17 26.25
N ALA A 218 15.62 11.63 25.01
CA ALA A 218 16.58 12.69 24.67
C ALA A 218 16.26 14.00 25.38
N ALA A 219 14.98 14.30 25.62
CA ALA A 219 14.50 15.48 26.33
C ALA A 219 14.52 15.31 27.86
N GLY A 220 14.81 14.11 28.40
CA GLY A 220 14.68 13.81 29.81
C GLY A 220 13.24 13.84 30.31
N ALA A 221 12.26 13.73 29.41
CA ALA A 221 10.83 13.73 29.72
C ALA A 221 10.37 12.34 30.22
N ALA A 222 9.31 12.33 31.03
CA ALA A 222 8.71 11.06 31.43
C ALA A 222 8.16 10.33 30.20
N VAL A 223 8.28 9.00 30.19
CA VAL A 223 7.72 8.15 29.12
C VAL A 223 6.43 7.53 29.66
N PRO A 224 5.25 8.02 29.22
CA PRO A 224 3.97 7.47 29.65
C PRO A 224 3.76 6.03 29.16
N GLU A 225 2.80 5.33 29.76
CA GLU A 225 2.32 4.07 29.22
C GLU A 225 1.72 4.27 27.81
N VAL A 226 2.03 3.35 26.90
CA VAL A 226 1.55 3.38 25.54
C VAL A 226 0.16 2.77 25.47
N LEU A 227 -0.80 3.48 24.90
CA LEU A 227 -2.10 2.91 24.63
C LEU A 227 -2.11 2.29 23.24
N GLY A 228 -2.24 0.97 23.18
CA GLY A 228 -2.46 0.25 21.93
C GLY A 228 -3.94 0.31 21.52
N CYS A 229 -4.21 0.43 20.22
CA CYS A 229 -5.56 0.28 19.67
C CYS A 229 -5.53 -0.57 18.40
N GLY A 230 -6.70 -0.91 17.85
CA GLY A 230 -6.83 -1.50 16.53
C GLY A 230 -6.62 -0.46 15.41
N TRP A 231 -6.81 -0.90 14.18
CA TRP A 231 -6.79 -0.01 13.01
C TRP A 231 -8.09 0.80 12.85
N ASP A 232 -9.11 0.49 13.63
CA ASP A 232 -10.43 1.10 13.53
C ASP A 232 -10.58 2.32 14.45
N ILE A 233 -11.38 3.29 14.00
CA ILE A 233 -11.63 4.54 14.73
C ILE A 233 -12.31 4.29 16.08
N ALA A 234 -13.10 3.22 16.24
CA ALA A 234 -13.82 2.93 17.48
C ALA A 234 -12.87 2.52 18.60
N SER A 235 -11.85 1.69 18.31
CA SER A 235 -10.80 1.35 19.27
C SER A 235 -9.95 2.57 19.66
N ALA A 236 -9.64 3.44 18.68
CA ALA A 236 -8.96 4.70 18.94
C ALA A 236 -9.81 5.67 19.80
N TYR A 237 -11.11 5.70 19.61
CA TYR A 237 -12.04 6.45 20.47
C TYR A 237 -12.01 5.93 21.92
N ALA A 238 -11.97 4.61 22.12
CA ALA A 238 -11.88 4.02 23.46
C ALA A 238 -10.57 4.44 24.17
N ALA A 239 -9.42 4.36 23.49
CA ALA A 239 -8.14 4.84 23.99
C ALA A 239 -8.16 6.36 24.30
N GLY A 240 -8.77 7.13 23.40
CA GLY A 240 -8.96 8.57 23.58
C GLY A 240 -9.79 8.93 24.83
N ARG A 241 -10.79 8.12 25.17
CA ARG A 241 -11.59 8.31 26.40
C ARG A 241 -10.75 8.12 27.67
N GLU A 242 -9.82 7.15 27.65
CA GLU A 242 -8.91 6.93 28.77
C GLU A 242 -8.01 8.15 28.97
N LEU A 243 -7.38 8.65 27.90
CA LEU A 243 -6.55 9.86 27.95
C LEU A 243 -7.35 11.10 28.31
N ALA A 244 -8.59 11.21 27.87
CA ALA A 244 -9.46 12.33 28.21
C ALA A 244 -9.82 12.41 29.69
N ALA A 245 -9.80 11.29 30.41
CA ALA A 245 -10.09 11.24 31.84
C ALA A 245 -8.92 11.78 32.70
N ASP A 246 -7.71 11.77 32.17
CA ASP A 246 -6.51 12.26 32.89
C ASP A 246 -6.31 13.78 32.64
N PRO A 247 -6.35 14.62 33.69
CA PRO A 247 -6.11 16.06 33.58
C PRO A 247 -4.64 16.42 33.25
N GLN A 248 -3.71 15.50 33.41
CA GLN A 248 -2.30 15.73 33.12
C GLN A 248 -1.97 15.56 31.61
N VAL A 249 -2.89 14.98 30.82
CA VAL A 249 -2.73 14.79 29.38
C VAL A 249 -2.95 16.11 28.67
N THR A 250 -1.87 16.66 28.08
CA THR A 250 -1.90 17.90 27.30
C THR A 250 -1.39 17.72 25.87
N ALA A 251 -0.72 16.63 25.55
CA ALA A 251 -0.21 16.34 24.20
C ALA A 251 -0.30 14.85 23.86
N ILE A 252 -0.76 14.54 22.66
CA ILE A 252 -0.93 13.18 22.16
C ILE A 252 -0.36 13.07 20.75
N LEU A 253 0.58 12.11 20.56
CA LEU A 253 0.97 11.61 19.25
C LEU A 253 0.10 10.40 18.93
N CYS A 254 -0.69 10.48 17.87
CA CYS A 254 -1.49 9.38 17.36
C CYS A 254 -0.71 8.61 16.30
N GLY A 255 -0.84 7.30 16.30
CA GLY A 255 -0.12 6.42 15.41
C GLY A 255 -0.46 6.64 13.92
N ASN A 256 -1.68 7.11 13.61
CA ASN A 256 -2.07 7.63 12.29
C ASN A 256 -3.21 8.65 12.41
N ASP A 257 -3.67 9.18 11.27
CA ASP A 257 -4.73 10.21 11.25
C ASP A 257 -6.11 9.64 11.60
N ASP A 258 -6.41 8.39 11.27
CA ASP A 258 -7.67 7.73 11.66
C ASP A 258 -7.75 7.55 13.18
N ILE A 259 -6.63 7.19 13.81
CA ILE A 259 -6.50 7.16 15.28
C ILE A 259 -6.69 8.56 15.84
N ALA A 260 -6.07 9.58 15.23
CA ALA A 260 -6.24 10.97 15.66
C ALA A 260 -7.72 11.42 15.60
N GLN A 261 -8.49 10.94 14.61
CA GLN A 261 -9.93 11.20 14.52
C GLN A 261 -10.70 10.60 15.68
N GLY A 262 -10.41 9.35 16.06
CA GLY A 262 -11.06 8.68 17.19
C GLY A 262 -10.73 9.37 18.52
N VAL A 263 -9.45 9.65 18.77
CA VAL A 263 -8.97 10.37 19.96
C VAL A 263 -9.61 11.76 20.07
N ARG A 264 -9.62 12.52 18.99
CA ARG A 264 -10.22 13.84 18.94
C ARG A 264 -11.72 13.81 19.27
N ARG A 265 -12.45 12.82 18.76
CA ARG A 265 -13.87 12.63 19.09
C ARG A 265 -14.05 12.37 20.58
N ALA A 266 -13.21 11.57 21.19
CA ALA A 266 -13.27 11.28 22.62
C ALA A 266 -12.99 12.53 23.49
N LEU A 267 -12.00 13.34 23.10
CA LEU A 267 -11.69 14.62 23.75
C LEU A 267 -12.88 15.57 23.67
N TYR A 268 -13.49 15.71 22.50
CA TYR A 268 -14.69 16.54 22.30
C TYR A 268 -15.84 16.12 23.21
N ASP A 269 -16.15 14.81 23.29
CA ASP A 269 -17.20 14.28 24.15
C ASP A 269 -16.92 14.49 25.66
N ALA A 270 -15.62 14.60 26.02
CA ALA A 270 -15.17 14.94 27.37
C ALA A 270 -15.10 16.46 27.64
N GLY A 271 -15.51 17.30 26.69
CA GLY A 271 -15.45 18.77 26.82
C GLY A 271 -14.03 19.34 26.77
N LYS A 272 -13.06 18.60 26.21
CA LYS A 272 -11.68 19.04 26.04
C LYS A 272 -11.45 19.56 24.61
N ASP A 273 -11.11 20.83 24.48
CA ASP A 273 -10.81 21.45 23.19
C ASP A 273 -9.44 21.04 22.64
N VAL A 274 -9.36 20.87 21.33
CA VAL A 274 -8.12 20.71 20.57
C VAL A 274 -7.90 22.00 19.76
N PRO A 275 -6.76 22.69 19.91
CA PRO A 275 -5.61 22.39 20.75
C PRO A 275 -5.70 22.99 22.18
N GLY A 276 -6.76 23.72 22.55
CA GLY A 276 -6.84 24.54 23.75
C GLY A 276 -6.55 23.80 25.06
N HIS A 277 -6.98 22.55 25.19
CA HIS A 277 -6.69 21.70 26.34
C HIS A 277 -5.65 20.62 26.00
N VAL A 278 -5.74 20.02 24.80
CA VAL A 278 -4.89 18.92 24.38
C VAL A 278 -4.45 19.11 22.94
N SER A 279 -3.14 19.13 22.71
CA SER A 279 -2.53 19.11 21.38
C SER A 279 -2.56 17.70 20.81
N ILE A 280 -2.90 17.55 19.53
CA ILE A 280 -2.88 16.28 18.80
C ILE A 280 -1.98 16.38 17.57
N VAL A 281 -1.12 15.39 17.39
CA VAL A 281 -0.39 15.16 16.14
C VAL A 281 -0.80 13.81 15.58
N GLY A 282 -1.17 13.76 14.29
CA GLY A 282 -1.44 12.56 13.53
C GLY A 282 -0.22 12.04 12.76
N PHE A 283 -0.47 11.05 11.89
CA PHE A 283 0.53 10.47 11.01
C PHE A 283 -0.15 10.04 9.72
N ASP A 284 0.51 10.19 8.57
CA ASP A 284 0.13 9.84 7.19
C ASP A 284 -0.26 11.04 6.31
N ASP A 285 -0.81 12.14 6.86
CA ASP A 285 -1.36 13.30 6.15
C ASP A 285 -2.42 12.91 5.12
N ILE A 286 -3.45 12.18 5.58
CA ILE A 286 -4.58 11.82 4.72
C ILE A 286 -5.24 13.06 4.12
N PRO A 287 -5.84 13.00 2.91
CA PRO A 287 -6.39 14.17 2.22
C PRO A 287 -7.39 15.00 3.03
N GLY A 288 -8.11 14.36 3.96
CA GLY A 288 -9.08 15.04 4.84
C GLY A 288 -8.46 15.82 5.99
N ALA A 289 -7.24 15.49 6.42
CA ALA A 289 -6.61 16.03 7.64
C ALA A 289 -6.49 17.56 7.63
N ALA A 290 -6.22 18.15 6.47
CA ALA A 290 -6.11 19.59 6.27
C ALA A 290 -7.45 20.34 6.38
N TYR A 291 -8.58 19.63 6.29
CA TYR A 291 -9.93 20.21 6.25
C TYR A 291 -10.75 19.91 7.49
N TRP A 292 -10.14 19.27 8.48
CA TRP A 292 -10.80 19.11 9.78
C TRP A 292 -10.87 20.45 10.53
N THR A 293 -11.69 20.51 11.56
CA THR A 293 -11.77 21.68 12.45
C THR A 293 -11.48 21.24 13.88
N PRO A 294 -10.33 21.62 14.45
CA PRO A 294 -9.20 22.26 13.81
C PRO A 294 -8.50 21.36 12.77
N ALA A 295 -7.79 21.97 11.81
CA ALA A 295 -6.97 21.24 10.83
C ALA A 295 -5.85 20.47 11.55
N LEU A 296 -5.64 19.20 11.17
CA LEU A 296 -4.74 18.30 11.89
C LEU A 296 -3.27 18.55 11.52
N THR A 297 -2.45 18.82 12.55
CA THR A 297 -0.99 18.69 12.47
C THR A 297 -0.66 17.21 12.35
N THR A 298 0.10 16.81 11.33
CA THR A 298 0.36 15.40 11.04
C THR A 298 1.66 15.22 10.30
N VAL A 299 2.21 14.02 10.29
CA VAL A 299 3.39 13.66 9.49
C VAL A 299 2.96 13.22 8.11
N ARG A 300 3.42 13.91 7.07
CA ARG A 300 3.21 13.50 5.67
C ARG A 300 4.15 12.37 5.30
N MET A 301 3.59 11.30 4.75
CA MET A 301 4.30 10.12 4.24
C MET A 301 4.13 10.01 2.72
N ASP A 302 5.22 9.81 1.97
CA ASP A 302 5.16 9.61 0.51
C ASP A 302 4.90 8.13 0.16
N PHE A 303 3.75 7.61 0.54
CA PHE A 303 3.35 6.23 0.20
C PHE A 303 3.27 5.97 -1.32
N PRO A 304 2.78 6.90 -2.17
CA PRO A 304 2.84 6.68 -3.61
C PRO A 304 4.28 6.59 -4.14
N GLY A 305 5.20 7.43 -3.63
CA GLY A 305 6.62 7.35 -3.96
C GLY A 305 7.24 6.03 -3.51
N LEU A 306 6.89 5.56 -2.32
CA LEU A 306 7.28 4.24 -1.81
C LEU A 306 6.81 3.12 -2.75
N GLY A 307 5.55 3.16 -3.19
CA GLY A 307 4.98 2.20 -4.14
C GLY A 307 5.72 2.18 -5.48
N ARG A 308 6.02 3.35 -6.05
CA ARG A 308 6.82 3.45 -7.29
C ARG A 308 8.22 2.87 -7.12
N ALA A 309 8.89 3.18 -6.01
CA ALA A 309 10.22 2.64 -5.72
C ALA A 309 10.21 1.10 -5.57
N CYS A 310 9.18 0.54 -4.94
CA CYS A 310 9.00 -0.91 -4.84
C CYS A 310 8.75 -1.57 -6.20
N PHE A 311 7.99 -0.93 -7.08
CA PHE A 311 7.82 -1.39 -8.45
C PHE A 311 9.15 -1.45 -9.19
N ASP A 312 9.94 -0.37 -9.16
CA ASP A 312 11.23 -0.30 -9.84
C ASP A 312 12.20 -1.38 -9.32
N ALA A 313 12.24 -1.58 -8.00
CA ALA A 313 13.06 -2.61 -7.38
C ALA A 313 12.59 -4.03 -7.76
N ALA A 314 11.28 -4.28 -7.79
CA ALA A 314 10.73 -5.58 -8.19
C ALA A 314 11.02 -5.90 -9.66
N MET A 315 11.04 -4.89 -10.52
CA MET A 315 11.41 -5.04 -11.93
C MET A 315 12.90 -5.29 -12.11
N ALA A 316 13.76 -4.67 -11.30
CA ALA A 316 15.18 -4.93 -11.29
C ALA A 316 15.46 -6.38 -10.84
N GLU A 317 14.80 -6.85 -9.77
CA GLU A 317 14.91 -8.22 -9.27
C GLU A 317 14.49 -9.25 -10.33
N LEU A 318 13.32 -9.04 -10.96
CA LEU A 318 12.82 -9.93 -12.02
C LEU A 318 13.75 -10.00 -13.24
N SER A 319 14.46 -8.93 -13.52
CA SER A 319 15.34 -8.79 -14.70
C SER A 319 16.80 -9.15 -14.40
N GLY A 320 17.16 -9.41 -13.15
CA GLY A 320 18.54 -9.63 -12.72
C GLY A 320 19.44 -8.39 -12.87
N HIS A 321 18.82 -7.19 -12.84
CA HIS A 321 19.56 -5.93 -12.92
C HIS A 321 19.95 -5.47 -11.49
N PRO A 322 21.01 -4.61 -11.38
CA PRO A 322 21.32 -3.97 -10.10
C PRO A 322 20.11 -3.19 -9.55
N GLN A 323 19.94 -3.23 -8.24
CA GLN A 323 18.86 -2.51 -7.56
C GLN A 323 19.04 -1.00 -7.74
N PRO A 324 17.98 -0.28 -8.14
CA PRO A 324 18.02 1.18 -8.20
C PRO A 324 18.07 1.77 -6.78
N THR A 325 18.74 2.91 -6.62
CA THR A 325 18.63 3.68 -5.37
C THR A 325 17.23 4.26 -5.28
N PRO A 326 16.43 3.96 -4.23
CA PRO A 326 15.09 4.51 -4.07
C PRO A 326 15.13 6.04 -4.00
N ARG A 327 14.25 6.70 -4.76
CA ARG A 327 14.03 8.14 -4.67
C ARG A 327 12.77 8.39 -3.86
N LEU A 328 12.92 8.45 -2.54
CA LEU A 328 11.83 8.71 -1.62
C LEU A 328 11.88 10.17 -1.17
N VAL A 329 10.69 10.78 -1.05
CA VAL A 329 10.54 12.06 -0.36
C VAL A 329 10.56 11.76 1.15
N PRO A 330 11.48 12.39 1.91
CA PRO A 330 11.50 12.18 3.35
C PRO A 330 10.16 12.56 4.00
N PRO A 331 9.74 11.86 5.06
CA PRO A 331 8.59 12.29 5.86
C PRO A 331 8.75 13.73 6.33
N ALA A 332 7.65 14.47 6.41
CA ALA A 332 7.64 15.86 6.81
C ALA A 332 6.49 16.19 7.76
N LEU A 333 6.79 16.87 8.86
CA LEU A 333 5.76 17.36 9.78
C LEU A 333 5.00 18.52 9.15
N MET A 334 3.71 18.37 8.98
CA MET A 334 2.77 19.38 8.47
C MET A 334 2.09 20.05 9.66
N ILE A 335 2.65 21.17 10.10
CA ILE A 335 2.09 21.95 11.24
C ILE A 335 0.83 22.66 10.76
N ARG A 336 -0.28 22.47 11.53
CA ARG A 336 -1.59 23.08 11.29
C ARG A 336 -2.17 23.62 12.62
N GLU A 337 -3.46 23.43 12.86
CA GLU A 337 -4.20 24.07 13.94
C GLU A 337 -4.35 23.19 15.20
N SER A 338 -4.05 21.89 15.13
CA SER A 338 -4.32 20.94 16.22
C SER A 338 -3.25 20.90 17.31
N THR A 339 -2.25 21.79 17.24
CA THR A 339 -1.19 21.89 18.25
C THR A 339 -0.99 23.34 18.71
N ALA A 340 -0.81 23.54 20.02
CA ALA A 340 -0.53 24.83 20.67
C ALA A 340 0.27 24.58 21.95
N PRO A 341 0.85 25.61 22.60
CA PRO A 341 1.40 25.47 23.95
C PRO A 341 0.36 24.90 24.94
N PRO A 342 0.81 24.15 25.98
CA PRO A 342 -0.09 23.65 27.00
C PRO A 342 -0.85 24.78 27.68
N PRO A 343 -2.08 24.50 28.22
CA PRO A 343 -2.82 25.51 28.97
C PRO A 343 -2.01 26.02 30.16
N ALA A 344 -2.12 27.30 30.47
CA ALA A 344 -1.53 27.87 31.66
C ALA A 344 -2.09 27.18 32.91
N THR A 345 -1.22 26.66 33.78
CA THR A 345 -1.57 26.04 35.04
C THR A 345 -1.96 27.06 36.11
#